data_3f4a3874134947f9f8930c4bc56e5360
#
_entry.id   3f4a3874134947f9f8930c4bc56e5360
#
_cell.length_a   1.000
_cell.length_b   1.000
_cell.length_c   1.000
_cell.angle_alpha   90.00
_cell.angle_beta   90.00
_cell.angle_gamma   90.00
#
_symmetry.space_group_name_H-M   'P 1'
#
loop_
_entity.id
_entity.type
_entity.pdbx_description
1 polymer ?
#
loop_
_entity_poly.entity_id
_entity_poly.type
_entity_poly.pdbx_seq_one_letter_code
_entity_poly.pdbx_strand_id
1 'polypeptide(L)'
;NLKPQVPISCKASSNFNEDFSCENLYDESNSMWQDNSLGCEDTVLEFTFSDTIYFEFIVIQNAEKSSSFIRNFKARDIRITTDQSDYQVEKELENDNFQQWIDLNTNANTIKIEVLSAYPGEELNGQNPFTECAMQEIKFFGKS
;
A
#
# COMPACT_ATOMS: atom_id res chain seq x y z
N ASN A 1 -0.79 -23.40 -8.09
CA ASN A 1 0.22 -23.10 -7.09
C ASN A 1 0.22 -21.62 -6.74
N LEU A 2 0.22 -21.36 -5.44
CA LEU A 2 0.27 -20.00 -4.91
C LEU A 2 1.68 -19.44 -5.07
N LYS A 3 1.79 -18.25 -5.67
CA LYS A 3 3.07 -17.59 -5.87
C LYS A 3 2.91 -16.08 -5.91
N PRO A 4 4.00 -15.33 -5.71
CA PRO A 4 3.96 -13.87 -5.89
C PRO A 4 3.54 -13.50 -7.30
N GLN A 5 2.65 -12.53 -7.40
CA GLN A 5 2.21 -11.95 -8.67
C GLN A 5 2.65 -10.50 -8.71
N VAL A 6 3.34 -10.11 -9.79
CA VAL A 6 3.89 -8.77 -9.90
C VAL A 6 3.01 -7.94 -10.84
N PRO A 7 2.56 -6.75 -10.42
CA PRO A 7 1.82 -5.87 -11.32
C PRO A 7 2.65 -5.46 -12.53
N ILE A 8 1.98 -5.22 -13.65
CA ILE A 8 2.64 -4.62 -14.82
C ILE A 8 2.71 -3.10 -14.70
N SER A 9 1.84 -2.51 -13.88
CA SER A 9 1.83 -1.07 -13.65
C SER A 9 1.10 -0.74 -12.37
N CYS A 10 1.35 0.45 -11.84
CA CYS A 10 0.58 1.00 -10.75
C CYS A 10 0.31 2.48 -10.99
N LYS A 11 -0.70 2.98 -10.30
CA LYS A 11 -1.07 4.38 -10.31
C LYS A 11 -1.38 4.81 -8.88
N ALA A 12 -0.76 5.88 -8.43
CA ALA A 12 -1.04 6.48 -7.13
C ALA A 12 -1.77 7.80 -7.34
N SER A 13 -2.63 8.17 -6.39
CA SER A 13 -3.30 9.48 -6.40
C SER A 13 -2.28 10.62 -6.40
N SER A 14 -1.11 10.41 -5.75
CA SER A 14 0.04 11.30 -5.88
C SER A 14 1.32 10.54 -5.50
N ASN A 15 2.46 11.07 -5.93
CA ASN A 15 3.79 10.64 -5.49
C ASN A 15 4.55 11.87 -5.03
N PHE A 16 5.34 11.73 -3.99
CA PHE A 16 6.14 12.85 -3.47
C PHE A 16 7.10 13.36 -4.53
N ASN A 17 7.82 12.43 -5.17
CA ASN A 17 8.64 12.67 -6.35
C ASN A 17 8.94 11.33 -7.01
N GLU A 18 9.77 11.33 -8.07
CA GLU A 18 10.09 10.11 -8.83
C GLU A 18 10.77 9.04 -7.98
N ASP A 19 11.53 9.42 -6.97
CA ASP A 19 12.25 8.48 -6.11
C ASP A 19 11.32 7.72 -5.16
N PHE A 20 10.08 8.20 -4.99
CA PHE A 20 9.09 7.63 -4.09
C PHE A 20 7.82 7.19 -4.83
N SER A 21 7.97 6.69 -6.03
CA SER A 21 6.84 6.26 -6.86
C SER A 21 6.21 4.95 -6.36
N CYS A 22 5.00 4.65 -6.80
CA CYS A 22 4.27 3.46 -6.37
C CYS A 22 4.93 2.16 -6.82
N GLU A 23 5.75 2.17 -7.88
CA GLU A 23 6.52 1.00 -8.31
C GLU A 23 7.45 0.49 -7.21
N ASN A 24 7.90 1.36 -6.31
CA ASN A 24 8.74 0.96 -5.18
C ASN A 24 8.05 -0.05 -4.25
N LEU A 25 6.72 -0.12 -4.29
CA LEU A 25 5.96 -1.04 -3.43
C LEU A 25 6.15 -2.50 -3.83
N TYR A 26 6.50 -2.77 -5.09
CA TYR A 26 6.58 -4.15 -5.58
C TYR A 26 7.82 -4.45 -6.42
N ASP A 27 8.76 -3.52 -6.55
CA ASP A 27 9.98 -3.74 -7.35
C ASP A 27 11.12 -4.39 -6.55
N GLU A 28 10.86 -4.76 -5.30
CA GLU A 28 11.83 -5.36 -4.37
C GLU A 28 13.02 -4.47 -4.05
N SER A 29 12.91 -3.16 -4.32
CA SER A 29 13.92 -2.20 -3.89
C SER A 29 13.77 -1.93 -2.38
N ASN A 30 14.77 -1.27 -1.81
CA ASN A 30 14.69 -0.80 -0.41
C ASN A 30 14.01 0.57 -0.31
N SER A 31 13.52 1.09 -1.42
CA SER A 31 12.83 2.37 -1.46
C SER A 31 11.34 2.17 -1.15
N MET A 32 10.76 3.15 -0.49
CA MET A 32 9.34 3.14 -0.18
C MET A 32 8.57 4.01 -1.16
N TRP A 33 7.25 3.87 -1.16
CA TRP A 33 6.35 4.83 -1.77
C TRP A 33 6.00 5.90 -0.75
N GLN A 34 5.95 7.14 -1.21
CA GLN A 34 5.52 8.28 -0.41
C GLN A 34 4.70 9.20 -1.30
N ASP A 35 3.54 9.64 -0.81
CA ASP A 35 2.68 10.52 -1.58
C ASP A 35 2.90 11.99 -1.22
N ASN A 36 2.05 12.85 -1.75
CA ASN A 36 2.07 14.28 -1.49
C ASN A 36 0.73 14.74 -0.92
N SER A 37 0.13 13.90 -0.06
CA SER A 37 -1.14 14.19 0.59
C SER A 37 -0.93 14.84 1.96
N LEU A 38 -2.03 15.22 2.56
CA LEU A 38 -2.06 15.62 3.98
C LEU A 38 -2.66 14.46 4.76
N GLY A 39 -1.80 13.68 5.43
CA GLY A 39 -2.25 12.63 6.33
C GLY A 39 -2.98 11.49 5.63
N CYS A 40 -2.54 11.08 4.47
CA CYS A 40 -3.17 10.04 3.66
C CYS A 40 -4.58 10.39 3.19
N GLU A 41 -4.94 11.67 3.19
CA GLU A 41 -6.28 12.09 2.75
C GLU A 41 -6.43 11.83 1.24
N ASP A 42 -7.52 11.16 0.87
CA ASP A 42 -7.84 10.80 -0.52
C ASP A 42 -6.75 9.98 -1.22
N THR A 43 -5.95 9.26 -0.45
CA THR A 43 -4.88 8.43 -1.00
C THR A 43 -5.44 7.15 -1.59
N VAL A 44 -5.11 6.89 -2.86
CA VAL A 44 -5.54 5.72 -3.62
C VAL A 44 -4.35 5.15 -4.37
N LEU A 45 -4.22 3.83 -4.32
CA LEU A 45 -3.25 3.05 -5.09
C LEU A 45 -4.00 2.07 -5.96
N GLU A 46 -3.63 1.98 -7.25
CA GLU A 46 -4.24 1.04 -8.18
C GLU A 46 -3.15 0.22 -8.86
N PHE A 47 -3.30 -1.10 -8.85
CA PHE A 47 -2.34 -2.03 -9.43
C PHE A 47 -3.01 -2.81 -10.55
N THR A 48 -2.35 -2.89 -11.71
CA THR A 48 -2.85 -3.61 -12.87
C THR A 48 -1.94 -4.79 -13.19
N PHE A 49 -2.54 -5.92 -13.49
CA PHE A 49 -1.83 -7.16 -13.81
C PHE A 49 -2.03 -7.50 -15.29
N SER A 50 -1.14 -8.35 -15.85
CA SER A 50 -1.21 -8.71 -17.26
C SER A 50 -2.44 -9.56 -17.59
N ASP A 51 -2.92 -10.34 -16.62
CA ASP A 51 -4.05 -11.26 -16.78
C ASP A 51 -4.95 -11.21 -15.55
N THR A 52 -6.14 -11.80 -15.66
CA THR A 52 -6.97 -12.06 -14.49
C THR A 52 -6.35 -13.19 -13.67
N ILE A 53 -6.12 -12.93 -12.41
CA ILE A 53 -5.44 -13.83 -11.47
C ILE A 53 -6.36 -14.06 -10.28
N TYR A 54 -6.38 -15.29 -9.75
CA TYR A 54 -7.03 -15.56 -8.49
C TYR A 54 -6.08 -15.19 -7.35
N PHE A 55 -6.40 -14.14 -6.61
CA PHE A 55 -5.61 -13.69 -5.48
C PHE A 55 -6.15 -14.27 -4.18
N GLU A 56 -5.29 -14.94 -3.43
CA GLU A 56 -5.67 -15.45 -2.10
C GLU A 56 -5.49 -14.38 -1.03
N PHE A 57 -4.37 -13.67 -1.06
CA PHE A 57 -4.10 -12.62 -0.07
C PHE A 57 -3.07 -11.63 -0.59
N ILE A 58 -3.00 -10.50 0.10
CA ILE A 58 -1.90 -9.55 -0.07
C ILE A 58 -1.18 -9.37 1.26
N VAL A 59 0.06 -8.91 1.18
CA VAL A 59 0.88 -8.56 2.34
C VAL A 59 1.24 -7.10 2.21
N ILE A 60 0.94 -6.30 3.23
CA ILE A 60 1.26 -4.88 3.26
C ILE A 60 2.25 -4.63 4.39
N GLN A 61 3.27 -3.82 4.10
CA GLN A 61 4.23 -3.35 5.09
C GLN A 61 4.29 -1.83 5.04
N ASN A 62 4.04 -1.18 6.18
CA ASN A 62 4.25 0.24 6.35
C ASN A 62 5.75 0.55 6.35
N ALA A 63 6.12 1.82 6.39
CA ALA A 63 7.50 2.24 6.23
C ALA A 63 8.46 1.45 7.13
N GLU A 64 9.54 0.95 6.55
CA GLU A 64 10.50 0.09 7.26
C GLU A 64 11.51 0.89 8.07
N LYS A 65 12.04 1.97 7.50
CA LYS A 65 13.04 2.79 8.18
C LYS A 65 12.41 3.46 9.39
N SER A 66 13.03 3.35 10.56
CA SER A 66 12.44 3.83 11.81
C SER A 66 12.07 5.32 11.76
N SER A 67 12.88 6.17 11.14
CA SER A 67 12.54 7.59 11.00
C SER A 67 11.31 7.81 10.13
N SER A 68 11.21 7.10 9.00
CA SER A 68 10.05 7.20 8.11
C SER A 68 8.81 6.60 8.76
N PHE A 69 8.96 5.46 9.44
CA PHE A 69 7.84 4.86 10.18
C PHE A 69 7.30 5.83 11.23
N ILE A 70 8.19 6.45 11.99
CA ILE A 70 7.76 7.33 13.09
C ILE A 70 7.18 8.63 12.57
N ARG A 71 7.84 9.28 11.61
CA ARG A 71 7.51 10.66 11.21
C ARG A 71 6.43 10.76 10.13
N ASN A 72 6.25 9.74 9.28
CA ASN A 72 5.23 9.75 8.23
C ASN A 72 3.86 9.30 8.76
N PHE A 73 2.81 9.73 8.09
CA PHE A 73 1.50 9.15 8.27
C PHE A 73 1.51 7.74 7.66
N LYS A 74 0.77 6.83 8.29
CA LYS A 74 0.69 5.42 7.88
C LYS A 74 -0.78 5.03 7.76
N ALA A 75 -1.09 4.19 6.78
CA ALA A 75 -2.46 3.74 6.58
C ALA A 75 -2.96 2.97 7.80
N ARG A 76 -4.18 3.27 8.24
CA ARG A 76 -4.88 2.56 9.29
C ARG A 76 -6.02 1.73 8.72
N ASP A 77 -7.13 2.36 8.36
CA ASP A 77 -8.24 1.67 7.71
C ASP A 77 -8.07 1.78 6.22
N ILE A 78 -8.14 0.66 5.54
CA ILE A 78 -8.06 0.61 4.09
C ILE A 78 -9.27 -0.12 3.52
N ARG A 79 -9.63 0.23 2.28
CA ARG A 79 -10.65 -0.45 1.50
C ARG A 79 -10.00 -0.98 0.23
N ILE A 80 -10.20 -2.27 -0.02
CA ILE A 80 -9.69 -2.94 -1.22
C ILE A 80 -10.86 -3.26 -2.11
N THR A 81 -10.79 -2.78 -3.35
CA THR A 81 -11.76 -3.13 -4.40
C THR A 81 -11.01 -3.68 -5.59
N THR A 82 -11.74 -4.31 -6.50
CA THR A 82 -11.16 -4.89 -7.71
C THR A 82 -12.05 -4.55 -8.91
N ASP A 83 -11.67 -5.06 -10.08
CA ASP A 83 -12.50 -4.97 -11.28
C ASP A 83 -13.76 -5.85 -11.20
N GLN A 84 -13.90 -6.69 -10.16
CA GLN A 84 -15.15 -7.43 -9.89
C GLN A 84 -16.13 -6.49 -9.20
N SER A 85 -17.29 -6.25 -9.81
CA SER A 85 -18.21 -5.17 -9.45
C SER A 85 -18.66 -5.13 -7.99
N ASP A 86 -18.79 -6.28 -7.34
CA ASP A 86 -19.32 -6.35 -5.97
C ASP A 86 -18.24 -6.65 -4.94
N TYR A 87 -16.98 -6.68 -5.35
CA TYR A 87 -15.92 -7.04 -4.44
C TYR A 87 -15.45 -5.84 -3.61
N GLN A 88 -15.48 -6.00 -2.31
CA GLN A 88 -14.95 -5.00 -1.38
C GLN A 88 -14.54 -5.67 -0.08
N VAL A 89 -13.35 -5.31 0.41
CA VAL A 89 -12.82 -5.74 1.70
C VAL A 89 -12.31 -4.51 2.43
N GLU A 90 -12.61 -4.40 3.73
CA GLU A 90 -12.04 -3.36 4.57
C GLU A 90 -11.19 -4.01 5.66
N LYS A 91 -10.09 -3.38 5.99
CA LYS A 91 -9.13 -3.90 6.97
C LYS A 91 -8.54 -2.75 7.77
N GLU A 92 -8.48 -2.91 9.08
CA GLU A 92 -7.71 -2.03 9.96
C GLU A 92 -6.30 -2.61 10.08
N LEU A 93 -5.31 -1.84 9.65
CA LEU A 93 -3.91 -2.23 9.79
C LEU A 93 -3.41 -1.87 11.19
N GLU A 94 -2.47 -2.66 11.70
CA GLU A 94 -1.80 -2.35 12.95
C GLU A 94 -0.82 -1.19 12.76
N ASN A 95 -0.61 -0.42 13.83
CA ASN A 95 0.38 0.67 13.83
C ASN A 95 1.77 0.11 14.12
N ASP A 96 2.32 -0.67 13.18
CA ASP A 96 3.65 -1.22 13.26
C ASP A 96 4.28 -1.27 11.87
N ASN A 97 5.57 -1.63 11.81
CA ASN A 97 6.31 -1.73 10.55
C ASN A 97 6.53 -3.18 10.11
N PHE A 98 5.77 -4.12 10.67
CA PHE A 98 5.82 -5.53 10.28
C PHE A 98 4.88 -5.80 9.10
N GLN A 99 5.10 -6.93 8.44
CA GLN A 99 4.22 -7.38 7.37
C GLN A 99 2.86 -7.78 7.93
N GLN A 100 1.80 -7.36 7.25
CA GLN A 100 0.42 -7.64 7.65
C GLN A 100 -0.33 -8.28 6.48
N TRP A 101 -1.11 -9.29 6.77
CA TRP A 101 -1.76 -10.15 5.79
C TRP A 101 -3.25 -9.82 5.67
N ILE A 102 -3.73 -9.76 4.44
CA ILE A 102 -5.15 -9.48 4.17
C ILE A 102 -5.65 -10.49 3.16
N ASP A 103 -6.65 -11.28 3.57
CA ASP A 103 -7.26 -12.27 2.68
C ASP A 103 -8.11 -11.57 1.62
N LEU A 104 -7.98 -11.99 0.39
CA LEU A 104 -8.78 -11.47 -0.73
C LEU A 104 -9.73 -12.50 -1.29
N ASN A 105 -9.22 -13.65 -1.71
CA ASN A 105 -10.01 -14.77 -2.26
C ASN A 105 -10.92 -14.34 -3.41
N THR A 106 -10.35 -13.69 -4.42
CA THR A 106 -11.10 -13.20 -5.57
C THR A 106 -10.25 -13.19 -6.83
N ASN A 107 -10.91 -13.28 -7.97
CA ASN A 107 -10.26 -13.08 -9.26
C ASN A 107 -10.20 -11.59 -9.55
N ALA A 108 -9.09 -11.11 -10.06
CA ALA A 108 -8.95 -9.71 -10.42
C ALA A 108 -7.86 -9.50 -11.48
N ASN A 109 -8.06 -8.48 -12.30
CA ASN A 109 -7.04 -7.93 -13.17
C ASN A 109 -6.51 -6.61 -12.61
N THR A 110 -7.32 -5.92 -11.82
CA THR A 110 -6.98 -4.65 -11.20
C THR A 110 -7.37 -4.70 -9.72
N ILE A 111 -6.44 -4.27 -8.85
CA ILE A 111 -6.68 -4.14 -7.42
C ILE A 111 -6.48 -2.69 -7.02
N LYS A 112 -7.47 -2.11 -6.34
CA LYS A 112 -7.43 -0.74 -5.86
C LYS A 112 -7.42 -0.73 -4.34
N ILE A 113 -6.53 0.06 -3.73
CA ILE A 113 -6.44 0.24 -2.29
C ILE A 113 -6.68 1.71 -1.98
N GLU A 114 -7.71 1.99 -1.19
CA GLU A 114 -8.02 3.33 -0.71
C GLU A 114 -7.67 3.41 0.77
N VAL A 115 -7.01 4.49 1.17
CA VAL A 115 -6.74 4.75 2.60
C VAL A 115 -7.89 5.57 3.14
N LEU A 116 -8.61 5.02 4.11
CA LEU A 116 -9.79 5.66 4.72
C LEU A 116 -9.44 6.45 5.98
N SER A 117 -8.42 6.02 6.70
CA SER A 117 -7.91 6.70 7.88
C SER A 117 -6.43 6.39 8.04
N ALA A 118 -5.75 7.16 8.87
CA ALA A 118 -4.30 7.02 9.03
C ALA A 118 -3.87 7.20 10.48
N TYR A 119 -2.74 6.58 10.81
CA TYR A 119 -2.02 6.87 12.03
C TYR A 119 -1.14 8.09 11.77
N PRO A 120 -1.20 9.12 12.63
CA PRO A 120 -0.39 10.32 12.41
C PRO A 120 1.10 10.05 12.61
N GLY A 121 1.92 10.82 11.93
CA GLY A 121 3.35 10.85 12.19
C GLY A 121 3.63 11.51 13.52
N GLU A 122 4.80 11.24 14.06
CA GLU A 122 5.24 11.75 15.36
C GLU A 122 6.55 12.50 15.24
N GLU A 123 6.80 13.38 16.20
CA GLU A 123 8.10 14.06 16.30
C GLU A 123 9.19 13.06 16.61
N LEU A 124 10.36 13.26 16.00
CA LEU A 124 11.53 12.43 16.22
C LEU A 124 12.77 13.32 16.36
N ASN A 125 13.44 13.23 17.50
CA ASN A 125 14.69 13.97 17.77
C ASN A 125 14.57 15.48 17.50
N GLY A 126 13.46 16.08 17.90
CA GLY A 126 13.21 17.51 17.71
C GLY A 126 12.76 17.90 16.30
N GLN A 127 12.62 16.93 15.39
CA GLN A 127 12.13 17.16 14.03
C GLN A 127 10.62 16.92 13.97
N ASN A 128 9.91 17.83 13.31
CA ASN A 128 8.47 17.75 13.17
C ASN A 128 8.02 16.51 12.37
N PRO A 129 6.81 15.99 12.61
CA PRO A 129 6.25 14.94 11.77
C PRO A 129 6.15 15.39 10.32
N PHE A 130 6.24 14.41 9.41
CA PHE A 130 5.90 14.63 8.01
C PHE A 130 4.38 14.62 7.87
N THR A 131 3.86 15.20 6.79
CA THR A 131 2.43 15.17 6.50
C THR A 131 2.06 14.08 5.49
N GLU A 132 3.03 13.58 4.77
CA GLU A 132 2.83 12.65 3.67
C GLU A 132 2.55 11.22 4.16
N CYS A 133 1.79 10.48 3.35
CA CYS A 133 1.53 9.06 3.54
C CYS A 133 2.68 8.25 2.98
N ALA A 134 3.12 7.22 3.68
CA ALA A 134 4.21 6.36 3.22
C ALA A 134 3.89 4.89 3.43
N MET A 135 4.42 4.04 2.54
CA MET A 135 4.29 2.59 2.63
C MET A 135 5.52 1.94 2.01
N GLN A 136 5.98 0.86 2.63
CA GLN A 136 7.23 0.22 2.21
C GLN A 136 7.02 -0.79 1.09
N GLU A 137 6.05 -1.70 1.24
CA GLU A 137 5.94 -2.84 0.35
C GLU A 137 4.51 -3.39 0.31
N ILE A 138 4.11 -3.85 -0.88
CA ILE A 138 2.90 -4.66 -1.05
C ILE A 138 3.27 -5.86 -1.91
N LYS A 139 2.93 -7.06 -1.43
CA LYS A 139 3.10 -8.30 -2.18
C LYS A 139 1.73 -8.91 -2.44
N PHE A 140 1.54 -9.41 -3.65
CA PHE A 140 0.29 -10.03 -4.09
C PHE A 140 0.53 -11.52 -4.30
N PHE A 141 -0.28 -12.37 -3.67
CA PHE A 141 -0.12 -13.82 -3.79
C PHE A 141 -1.37 -14.44 -4.41
N GLY A 142 -1.15 -15.18 -5.48
CA GLY A 142 -2.25 -15.73 -6.24
C GLY A 142 -1.86 -16.86 -7.16
N LYS A 143 -2.85 -17.31 -7.92
CA LYS A 143 -2.73 -18.41 -8.90
C LYS A 143 -3.18 -17.90 -10.26
N SER A 144 -2.38 -18.13 -11.25
CA SER A 144 -2.73 -17.81 -12.63
C SER A 144 -3.23 -19.03 -13.38
#